data_092de975792477daf01b88392914bc60
#
_entry.id   092de975792477daf01b88392914bc60
#
_cell.length_a   1.000
_cell.length_b   1.000
_cell.length_c   1.000
_cell.angle_alpha   90.00
_cell.angle_beta   90.00
_cell.angle_gamma   90.00
#
_symmetry.space_group_name_H-M   'P 1'
#
loop_
_entity.id
_entity.type
_entity.pdbx_description
1 polymer ?
#
loop_
_entity_poly.entity_id
_entity_poly.type
_entity_poly.pdbx_seq_one_letter_code
_entity_poly.pdbx_strand_id
1 'polypeptide(L)'
;NVLVLCAGGGTSGLLANALNKAAAEYNVPVKAAAGGYGAHREMLPEFDLVILAPQVASNFEDMKAETDKLGIKLAKTEGAQYIKLTRDGKGALAFVQEQFD
;
A
#
# COMPACT_ATOMS: atom_id res chain seq x y z
N ASN A 1 3.59 5.72 7.48
CA ASN A 1 2.21 5.40 7.10
C ASN A 1 2.14 4.87 5.67
N VAL A 2 1.37 3.83 5.47
CA VAL A 2 1.23 3.16 4.18
C VAL A 2 -0.23 3.24 3.73
N LEU A 3 -0.44 3.65 2.48
CA LEU A 3 -1.77 3.66 1.88
C LEU A 3 -1.85 2.55 0.82
N VAL A 4 -2.84 1.67 0.96
CA VAL A 4 -3.11 0.63 -0.02
C VAL A 4 -4.31 1.04 -0.85
N LEU A 5 -4.14 1.18 -2.15
CA LEU A 5 -5.20 1.61 -3.06
C LEU A 5 -5.69 0.45 -3.93
N CYS A 6 -7.01 0.34 -4.07
CA CYS A 6 -7.62 -0.59 -5.03
C CYS A 6 -8.80 0.10 -5.71
N ALA A 7 -9.37 -0.56 -6.72
CA ALA A 7 -10.44 0.04 -7.52
C ALA A 7 -11.72 0.32 -6.72
N GLY A 8 -12.11 -0.62 -5.85
CA GLY A 8 -13.35 -0.51 -5.10
C GLY A 8 -13.21 -0.51 -3.58
N GLY A 9 -11.99 -0.52 -3.06
CA GLY A 9 -11.75 -0.50 -1.63
C GLY A 9 -11.87 -1.83 -0.90
N GLY A 10 -12.36 -2.89 -1.57
CA GLY A 10 -12.61 -4.17 -0.92
C GLY A 10 -11.35 -4.94 -0.54
N THR A 11 -10.44 -5.12 -1.49
CA THR A 11 -9.24 -5.92 -1.26
C THR A 11 -8.12 -5.16 -0.57
N SER A 12 -8.11 -3.83 -0.69
CA SER A 12 -7.09 -3.02 -0.03
C SER A 12 -7.16 -3.13 1.49
N GLY A 13 -8.37 -3.30 2.03
CA GLY A 13 -8.55 -3.52 3.47
C GLY A 13 -7.87 -4.78 3.97
N LEU A 14 -7.85 -5.84 3.17
CA LEU A 14 -7.20 -7.09 3.55
C LEU A 14 -5.69 -6.89 3.73
N LEU A 15 -5.06 -6.21 2.80
CA LEU A 15 -3.62 -5.96 2.89
C LEU A 15 -3.30 -4.99 4.02
N ALA A 16 -4.08 -3.93 4.17
CA ALA A 16 -3.89 -2.98 5.25
C ALA A 16 -4.00 -3.66 6.61
N ASN A 17 -5.00 -4.54 6.79
CA ASN A 17 -5.16 -5.29 8.04
C ASN A 17 -3.99 -6.23 8.28
N ALA A 18 -3.51 -6.92 7.23
CA ALA A 18 -2.36 -7.81 7.36
C ALA A 18 -1.10 -7.04 7.79
N LEU A 19 -0.89 -5.86 7.22
CA LEU A 19 0.24 -5.01 7.58
C LEU A 19 0.14 -4.51 9.03
N ASN A 20 -1.04 -4.04 9.44
CA ASN A 20 -1.23 -3.54 10.80
C ASN A 20 -1.07 -4.65 11.84
N LYS A 21 -1.59 -5.83 11.55
CA LYS A 21 -1.47 -6.98 12.43
C LYS A 21 -0.01 -7.41 12.58
N ALA A 22 0.71 -7.51 11.47
CA ALA A 22 2.12 -7.88 11.50
C ALA A 22 2.96 -6.81 12.19
N ALA A 23 2.68 -5.54 11.96
CA ALA A 23 3.39 -4.46 12.62
C ALA A 23 3.24 -4.52 14.13
N ALA A 24 2.04 -4.82 14.62
CA ALA A 24 1.80 -4.99 16.04
C ALA A 24 2.52 -6.22 16.60
N GLU A 25 2.48 -7.32 15.84
CA GLU A 25 3.09 -8.60 16.27
C GLU A 25 4.61 -8.49 16.36
N TYR A 26 5.23 -7.82 15.40
CA TYR A 26 6.69 -7.68 15.35
C TYR A 26 7.19 -6.36 15.92
N ASN A 27 6.30 -5.58 16.51
CA ASN A 27 6.63 -4.30 17.15
C ASN A 27 7.34 -3.33 16.18
N VAL A 28 6.81 -3.21 14.99
CA VAL A 28 7.32 -2.30 13.94
C VAL A 28 6.38 -1.09 13.82
N PRO A 29 6.91 0.14 13.75
CA PRO A 29 6.07 1.35 13.71
C PRO A 29 5.49 1.62 12.30
N VAL A 30 4.69 0.68 11.80
CA VAL A 30 4.02 0.79 10.51
C VAL A 30 2.51 0.87 10.75
N LYS A 31 1.88 1.83 10.08
CA LYS A 31 0.42 1.95 10.07
C LYS A 31 -0.04 1.94 8.63
N ALA A 32 -1.01 1.09 8.32
CA ALA A 32 -1.55 0.95 6.99
C ALA A 32 -3.02 1.32 6.96
N ALA A 33 -3.45 1.96 5.89
CA ALA A 33 -4.84 2.30 5.65
C ALA A 33 -5.22 1.86 4.25
N ALA A 34 -6.50 1.64 4.01
CA ALA A 34 -7.03 1.25 2.73
C ALA A 34 -7.83 2.41 2.12
N GLY A 35 -7.79 2.52 0.79
CA GLY A 35 -8.56 3.52 0.09
C GLY A 35 -8.91 3.08 -1.31
N GLY A 36 -9.93 3.73 -1.90
CA GLY A 36 -10.29 3.52 -3.30
C GLY A 36 -9.57 4.50 -4.20
N TYR A 37 -9.17 4.03 -5.37
CA TYR A 37 -8.56 4.90 -6.36
C TYR A 37 -9.57 5.97 -6.80
N GLY A 38 -9.14 7.20 -6.82
CA GLY A 38 -10.01 8.34 -7.11
C GLY A 38 -10.30 9.21 -5.89
N ALA A 39 -10.39 8.60 -4.71
CA ALA A 39 -10.58 9.33 -3.45
C ALA A 39 -9.27 9.52 -2.69
N HIS A 40 -8.16 9.05 -3.25
CA HIS A 40 -6.88 9.01 -2.57
C HIS A 40 -6.18 10.37 -2.42
N ARG A 41 -6.49 11.33 -3.28
CA ARG A 41 -5.73 12.59 -3.34
C ARG A 41 -5.70 13.37 -2.03
N GLU A 42 -6.80 13.37 -1.31
CA GLU A 42 -6.88 14.06 -0.03
C GLU A 42 -6.09 13.35 1.06
N MET A 43 -5.85 12.05 0.89
CA MET A 43 -5.15 11.24 1.87
C MET A 43 -3.63 11.24 1.66
N LEU A 44 -3.16 11.43 0.43
CA LEU A 44 -1.75 11.27 0.07
C LEU A 44 -0.76 11.97 1.00
N PRO A 45 -0.96 13.23 1.39
CA PRO A 45 0.06 13.93 2.21
C PRO A 45 0.31 13.29 3.57
N GLU A 46 -0.57 12.42 4.03
CA GLU A 46 -0.43 11.76 5.33
C GLU A 46 0.41 10.48 5.26
N PHE A 47 0.78 10.04 4.05
CA PHE A 47 1.42 8.75 3.85
C PHE A 47 2.84 8.88 3.31
N ASP A 48 3.65 7.87 3.59
CA ASP A 48 5.04 7.78 3.16
C ASP A 48 5.21 6.81 2.00
N LEU A 49 4.29 5.87 1.85
CA LEU A 49 4.30 4.85 0.81
C LEU A 49 2.89 4.58 0.33
N VAL A 50 2.72 4.47 -0.97
CA VAL A 50 1.47 4.04 -1.59
C VAL A 50 1.70 2.71 -2.29
N ILE A 51 0.84 1.73 -2.03
CA ILE A 51 0.86 0.43 -2.70
C ILE A 51 -0.38 0.33 -3.58
N LEU A 52 -0.18 0.06 -4.86
CA LEU A 52 -1.28 -0.12 -5.81
C LEU A 52 -1.64 -1.59 -5.91
N ALA A 53 -2.92 -1.91 -5.68
CA ALA A 53 -3.43 -3.25 -5.91
C ALA A 53 -3.42 -3.57 -7.42
N PRO A 54 -3.45 -4.86 -7.81
CA PRO A 54 -3.38 -5.22 -9.22
C PRO A 54 -4.44 -4.56 -10.09
N GLN A 55 -5.64 -4.30 -9.54
CA GLN A 55 -6.74 -3.68 -10.29
C GLN A 55 -6.42 -2.26 -10.73
N VAL A 56 -5.52 -1.57 -10.04
CA VAL A 56 -5.15 -0.18 -10.35
C VAL A 56 -3.68 -0.04 -10.71
N ALA A 57 -2.98 -1.15 -10.94
CA ALA A 57 -1.57 -1.12 -11.31
C ALA A 57 -1.35 -0.40 -12.66
N SER A 58 -2.33 -0.39 -13.54
CA SER A 58 -2.25 0.32 -14.82
C SER A 58 -2.19 1.84 -14.63
N ASN A 59 -2.54 2.34 -13.47
CA ASN A 59 -2.48 3.77 -13.14
C ASN A 59 -1.14 4.16 -12.49
N PHE A 60 -0.16 3.26 -12.51
CA PHE A 60 1.11 3.47 -11.83
C PHE A 60 1.79 4.78 -12.23
N GLU A 61 1.85 5.06 -13.52
CA GLU A 61 2.55 6.27 -14.01
C GLU A 61 1.82 7.55 -13.61
N ASP A 62 0.50 7.55 -13.63
CA ASP A 62 -0.29 8.69 -13.17
C ASP A 62 -0.07 8.93 -11.67
N MET A 63 -0.10 7.87 -10.89
CA MET A 63 0.17 7.95 -9.45
C MET A 63 1.59 8.38 -9.17
N LYS A 64 2.54 7.90 -9.96
CA LYS A 64 3.95 8.26 -9.77
C LYS A 64 4.16 9.77 -9.89
N ALA A 65 3.48 10.40 -10.85
CA ALA A 65 3.56 11.84 -10.99
C ALA A 65 3.05 12.57 -9.74
N GLU A 66 1.97 12.08 -9.13
CA GLU A 66 1.41 12.66 -7.92
C GLU A 66 2.31 12.41 -6.70
N THR A 67 2.78 11.18 -6.53
CA THR A 67 3.61 10.82 -5.38
C THR A 67 4.98 11.47 -5.43
N ASP A 68 5.55 11.62 -6.62
CA ASP A 68 6.85 12.30 -6.77
C ASP A 68 6.78 13.75 -6.32
N LYS A 69 5.66 14.43 -6.59
CA LYS A 69 5.47 15.82 -6.16
C LYS A 69 5.46 15.95 -4.64
N LEU A 70 4.99 14.92 -3.96
CA LEU A 70 4.85 14.93 -2.51
C LEU A 70 6.00 14.24 -1.79
N GLY A 71 6.96 13.68 -2.53
CA GLY A 71 8.05 12.93 -1.95
C GLY A 71 7.64 11.59 -1.36
N ILE A 72 6.55 11.02 -1.85
CA ILE A 72 6.01 9.75 -1.37
C ILE A 72 6.53 8.62 -2.26
N LYS A 73 6.86 7.48 -1.67
CA LYS A 73 7.27 6.29 -2.42
C LYS A 73 6.04 5.57 -2.97
N LEU A 74 6.20 4.94 -4.12
CA LEU A 74 5.11 4.24 -4.80
C LEU A 74 5.56 2.84 -5.20
N ALA A 75 4.72 1.85 -4.93
CA ALA A 75 4.93 0.47 -5.33
C ALA A 75 3.67 -0.08 -5.96
N LYS A 76 3.82 -0.99 -6.91
CA LYS A 76 2.69 -1.70 -7.51
C LYS A 76 2.84 -3.20 -7.24
N THR A 77 1.74 -3.93 -7.32
CA THR A 77 1.73 -5.37 -7.09
C THR A 77 1.09 -6.11 -8.25
N GLU A 78 1.47 -7.36 -8.43
CA GLU A 78 0.82 -8.26 -9.37
C GLU A 78 -0.19 -9.14 -8.62
N GLY A 79 -1.14 -9.75 -9.35
CA GLY A 79 -2.23 -10.50 -8.72
C GLY A 79 -1.78 -11.55 -7.73
N ALA A 80 -0.87 -12.43 -8.14
CA ALA A 80 -0.38 -13.50 -7.27
C ALA A 80 0.40 -12.94 -6.08
N GLN A 81 1.22 -11.93 -6.30
CA GLN A 81 1.98 -11.25 -5.26
C GLN A 81 1.05 -10.61 -4.23
N TYR A 82 0.03 -9.92 -4.70
CA TYR A 82 -0.92 -9.23 -3.83
C TYR A 82 -1.64 -10.21 -2.91
N ILE A 83 -2.13 -11.31 -3.47
CA ILE A 83 -2.81 -12.35 -2.71
C ILE A 83 -1.88 -12.93 -1.63
N LYS A 84 -0.63 -13.19 -2.00
CA LYS A 84 0.37 -13.69 -1.06
C LYS A 84 0.61 -12.71 0.08
N LEU A 85 0.70 -11.43 -0.24
CA LEU A 85 0.92 -10.40 0.79
C LEU A 85 -0.26 -10.31 1.76
N THR A 86 -1.50 -10.48 1.28
CA THR A 86 -2.66 -10.43 2.16
C THR A 86 -2.73 -11.63 3.12
N ARG A 87 -2.08 -12.73 2.77
CA ARG A 87 -2.06 -13.96 3.60
C ARG A 87 -0.82 -14.07 4.47
N ASP A 88 0.22 -13.32 4.17
CA ASP A 88 1.50 -13.38 4.87
C ASP A 88 1.86 -11.98 5.36
N GLY A 89 1.43 -11.65 6.56
CA GLY A 89 1.69 -10.34 7.14
C GLY A 89 3.18 -10.04 7.28
N LYS A 90 3.99 -11.04 7.62
CA LYS A 90 5.44 -10.87 7.71
C LYS A 90 6.04 -10.52 6.35
N GLY A 91 5.62 -11.22 5.30
CA GLY A 91 6.06 -10.93 3.94
C GLY A 91 5.61 -9.57 3.47
N ALA A 92 4.38 -9.17 3.82
CA ALA A 92 3.87 -7.84 3.49
C ALA A 92 4.70 -6.76 4.19
N LEU A 93 5.04 -6.97 5.45
CA LEU A 93 5.86 -6.03 6.20
C LEU A 93 7.26 -5.89 5.60
N ALA A 94 7.87 -7.02 5.20
CA ALA A 94 9.17 -7.03 4.52
C ALA A 94 9.08 -6.26 3.20
N PHE A 95 8.02 -6.45 2.44
CA PHE A 95 7.80 -5.73 1.19
C PHE A 95 7.76 -4.22 1.41
N VAL A 96 7.06 -3.77 2.45
CA VAL A 96 7.00 -2.35 2.80
C VAL A 96 8.37 -1.83 3.19
N GLN A 97 9.10 -2.56 4.00
CA GLN A 97 10.43 -2.13 4.45
C GLN A 97 11.42 -2.02 3.29
N GLU A 98 11.33 -2.89 2.30
CA GLU A 98 12.16 -2.83 1.10
C GLU A 98 11.99 -1.51 0.35
N GLN A 99 10.82 -0.91 0.40
CA GLN A 99 10.57 0.34 -0.31
C GLN A 99 11.30 1.53 0.33
N PHE A 100 11.67 1.41 1.59
CA PHE A 100 12.36 2.47 2.33
C PHE A 100 13.88 2.24 2.46
N ASP A 101 14.36 1.11 2.01
CA ASP A 101 15.80 0.78 2.06
C ASP A 101 16.58 1.37 0.86
#